data_a817bec5e706a8670105be60e123b851
#
_entry.id   a817bec5e706a8670105be60e123b851
#
_cell.length_a   1.000
_cell.length_b   1.000
_cell.length_c   1.000
_cell.angle_alpha   90.00
_cell.angle_beta   90.00
_cell.angle_gamma   90.00
#
_symmetry.space_group_name_H-M   'P 1'
#
loop_
_entity.id
_entity.type
_entity.pdbx_description
1 polymer ?
#
loop_
_entity_poly.entity_id
_entity_poly.type
_entity_poly.pdbx_seq_one_letter_code
_entity_poly.pdbx_strand_id
1 'polypeptide(L)'
;MDKIFITGLPLSTVIGTYPEERDLQQKIILDLEIDIDLAAASVSDDLIDTINYAEIEEKMIKLAEESHFYLIEAFAGKAADIVLSYEKTTGCTVTITKPNASHRATVKVVLRREK
;
A
#
# COMPACT_ATOMS: atom_id res chain seq x y z
N MET A 1 -14.39 5.43 13.18
CA MET A 1 -14.21 4.22 12.35
C MET A 1 -13.00 3.44 12.83
N ASP A 2 -13.16 2.14 12.99
CA ASP A 2 -12.05 1.27 13.35
C ASP A 2 -11.05 1.18 12.21
N LYS A 3 -9.85 0.76 12.51
CA LYS A 3 -8.77 0.75 11.52
C LYS A 3 -7.87 -0.48 11.67
N ILE A 4 -7.36 -0.93 10.54
CA ILE A 4 -6.23 -1.86 10.49
C ILE A 4 -5.04 -1.11 9.89
N PHE A 5 -3.89 -1.23 10.52
CA PHE A 5 -2.64 -0.68 10.01
C PHE A 5 -1.72 -1.80 9.55
N ILE A 6 -1.16 -1.64 8.37
CA ILE A 6 -0.03 -2.45 7.89
C ILE A 6 1.12 -1.47 7.75
N THR A 7 2.13 -1.60 8.58
CA THR A 7 3.18 -0.60 8.73
C THR A 7 4.54 -1.15 8.36
N GLY A 8 5.28 -0.40 7.56
CA GLY A 8 6.68 -0.72 7.27
C GLY A 8 6.88 -1.90 6.33
N LEU A 9 5.95 -2.18 5.43
CA LEU A 9 6.11 -3.26 4.47
C LEU A 9 7.14 -2.88 3.40
N PRO A 10 8.32 -3.54 3.38
CA PRO A 10 9.31 -3.25 2.36
C PRO A 10 8.94 -3.93 1.04
N LEU A 11 9.01 -3.20 -0.05
CA LEU A 11 8.72 -3.69 -1.38
C LEU A 11 9.88 -3.36 -2.31
N SER A 12 10.12 -4.24 -3.29
CA SER A 12 11.10 -4.03 -4.34
C SER A 12 10.38 -3.87 -5.67
N THR A 13 10.64 -2.79 -6.38
CA THR A 13 9.94 -2.48 -7.62
C THR A 13 10.81 -1.62 -8.53
N VAL A 14 10.48 -1.61 -9.82
CA VAL A 14 11.05 -0.65 -10.77
C VAL A 14 10.17 0.58 -10.75
N ILE A 15 10.74 1.72 -10.35
CA ILE A 15 9.98 2.97 -10.20
C ILE A 15 10.91 4.17 -10.34
N GLY A 16 10.43 5.21 -11.03
CA GLY A 16 11.19 6.44 -11.21
C GLY A 16 11.11 6.98 -12.62
N THR A 17 11.42 8.27 -12.75
CA THR A 17 11.34 9.00 -14.02
C THR A 17 12.67 9.07 -14.78
N TYR A 18 13.79 8.86 -14.08
CA TYR A 18 15.10 8.91 -14.74
C TYR A 18 15.36 7.64 -15.56
N PRO A 19 16.02 7.76 -16.72
CA PRO A 19 16.33 6.59 -17.55
C PRO A 19 17.05 5.47 -16.80
N GLU A 20 17.98 5.79 -15.93
CA GLU A 20 18.74 4.83 -15.13
C GLU A 20 17.91 4.09 -14.11
N GLU A 21 16.71 4.60 -13.79
CA GLU A 21 15.78 3.94 -12.84
C GLU A 21 14.88 2.91 -13.52
N ARG A 22 14.75 2.92 -14.84
CA ARG A 22 13.74 2.14 -15.56
C ARG A 22 13.98 0.64 -15.56
N ASP A 23 15.20 0.21 -15.31
CA ASP A 23 15.56 -1.21 -15.20
C ASP A 23 16.09 -1.57 -13.80
N LEU A 24 16.03 -0.64 -12.87
CA LEU A 24 16.60 -0.81 -11.54
C LEU A 24 15.54 -1.17 -10.52
N GLN A 25 15.76 -2.28 -9.82
CA GLN A 25 14.95 -2.63 -8.66
C GLN A 25 15.30 -1.70 -7.51
N GLN A 26 14.31 -1.03 -6.97
CA GLN A 26 14.47 -0.11 -5.86
C GLN A 26 13.56 -0.48 -4.70
N LYS A 27 13.99 -0.17 -3.50
CA LYS A 27 13.20 -0.37 -2.29
C LYS A 27 12.26 0.80 -2.09
N ILE A 28 11.00 0.48 -1.85
CA ILE A 28 10.01 1.41 -1.32
C ILE A 28 9.42 0.80 -0.05
N ILE A 29 8.81 1.63 0.78
CA ILE A 29 8.17 1.19 2.02
C ILE A 29 6.71 1.60 1.94
N LEU A 30 5.83 0.64 2.15
CA LEU A 30 4.38 0.84 2.13
C LEU A 30 3.83 0.84 3.55
N ASP A 31 3.04 1.87 3.85
CA ASP A 31 2.21 1.91 5.05
C ASP A 31 0.76 2.07 4.63
N LEU A 32 -0.11 1.25 5.18
CA LEU A 32 -1.54 1.30 4.95
C LEU A 32 -2.28 1.58 6.25
N GLU A 33 -3.25 2.48 6.18
CA GLU A 33 -4.25 2.70 7.20
C GLU A 33 -5.60 2.40 6.55
N ILE A 34 -6.27 1.36 7.02
CA ILE A 34 -7.48 0.83 6.40
C ILE A 34 -8.66 1.07 7.32
N ASP A 35 -9.66 1.81 6.82
CA ASP A 35 -10.90 2.03 7.54
C ASP A 35 -11.83 0.84 7.35
N ILE A 36 -12.25 0.25 8.44
CA ILE A 36 -13.08 -0.95 8.44
C ILE A 36 -13.79 -1.07 9.79
N ASP A 37 -15.05 -1.50 9.78
CA ASP A 37 -15.77 -1.79 11.02
C ASP A 37 -15.30 -3.15 11.55
N LEU A 38 -14.73 -3.17 12.75
CA LEU A 38 -14.19 -4.36 13.40
C LEU A 38 -15.09 -4.91 14.51
N ALA A 39 -16.28 -4.36 14.68
CA ALA A 39 -17.17 -4.76 15.76
C ALA A 39 -17.53 -6.26 15.70
N ALA A 40 -17.93 -6.75 14.54
CA ALA A 40 -18.29 -8.15 14.39
C ALA A 40 -17.11 -9.09 14.65
N ALA A 41 -15.97 -8.83 14.04
CA ALA A 41 -14.77 -9.66 14.21
C ALA A 41 -14.27 -9.67 15.65
N SER A 42 -14.42 -8.55 16.38
CA SER A 42 -13.99 -8.44 17.77
C SER A 42 -14.79 -9.34 18.72
N VAL A 43 -15.95 -9.79 18.28
CA VAL A 43 -16.84 -10.69 19.05
C VAL A 43 -16.75 -12.12 18.53
N SER A 44 -16.81 -12.31 17.22
CA SER A 44 -16.90 -13.63 16.59
C SER A 44 -15.58 -14.41 16.54
N ASP A 45 -14.47 -13.70 16.50
CA ASP A 45 -13.14 -14.31 16.27
C ASP A 45 -13.11 -15.09 14.94
N ASP A 46 -13.86 -14.63 13.95
CA ASP A 46 -13.98 -15.27 12.65
C ASP A 46 -13.44 -14.36 11.55
N LEU A 47 -12.52 -14.89 10.74
CA LEU A 47 -11.90 -14.14 9.65
C LEU A 47 -12.91 -13.60 8.63
N ILE A 48 -14.06 -14.28 8.48
CA ILE A 48 -15.10 -13.84 7.54
C ILE A 48 -15.67 -12.45 7.89
N ASP A 49 -15.54 -12.03 9.15
CA ASP A 49 -16.06 -10.75 9.63
C ASP A 49 -15.04 -9.60 9.50
N THR A 50 -13.89 -9.86 8.93
CA THR A 50 -12.83 -8.87 8.71
C THR A 50 -12.18 -9.08 7.35
N ILE A 51 -10.95 -8.61 7.20
CA ILE A 51 -10.13 -8.85 6.00
C ILE A 51 -8.86 -9.60 6.40
N ASN A 52 -8.35 -10.38 5.45
CA ASN A 52 -7.07 -11.07 5.66
C ASN A 52 -5.92 -10.14 5.26
N TYR A 53 -5.25 -9.55 6.26
CA TYR A 53 -4.15 -8.63 6.00
C TYR A 53 -2.95 -9.31 5.32
N ALA A 54 -2.73 -10.60 5.57
CA ALA A 54 -1.67 -11.33 4.89
C ALA A 54 -1.93 -11.42 3.38
N GLU A 55 -3.18 -11.57 2.97
CA GLU A 55 -3.57 -11.54 1.56
C GLU A 55 -3.30 -10.17 0.93
N ILE A 56 -3.59 -9.10 1.67
CA ILE A 56 -3.29 -7.74 1.21
C ILE A 56 -1.78 -7.56 1.02
N GLU A 57 -0.98 -8.02 1.98
CA GLU A 57 0.49 -7.97 1.86
C GLU A 57 0.97 -8.68 0.60
N GLU A 58 0.45 -9.88 0.32
CA GLU A 58 0.80 -10.65 -0.88
C GLU A 58 0.43 -9.88 -2.16
N LYS A 59 -0.73 -9.25 -2.19
CA LYS A 59 -1.17 -8.45 -3.35
C LYS A 59 -0.27 -7.23 -3.56
N MET A 60 0.21 -6.61 -2.49
CA MET A 60 1.13 -5.47 -2.58
C MET A 60 2.50 -5.91 -3.09
N ILE A 61 3.00 -7.04 -2.62
CA ILE A 61 4.26 -7.62 -3.09
C ILE A 61 4.16 -7.91 -4.59
N LYS A 62 3.07 -8.54 -5.01
CA LYS A 62 2.83 -8.85 -6.43
C LYS A 62 2.74 -7.59 -7.28
N LEU A 63 2.02 -6.57 -6.80
CA LEU A 63 1.94 -5.28 -7.48
C LEU A 63 3.33 -4.69 -7.69
N ALA A 64 4.16 -4.70 -6.65
CA ALA A 64 5.52 -4.18 -6.72
C ALA A 64 6.37 -4.92 -7.74
N GLU A 65 6.28 -6.25 -7.78
CA GLU A 65 7.07 -7.08 -8.69
C GLU A 65 6.66 -6.91 -10.15
N GLU A 66 5.39 -6.68 -10.41
CA GLU A 66 4.83 -6.64 -11.77
C GLU A 66 4.74 -5.24 -12.36
N SER A 67 4.91 -4.18 -11.56
CA SER A 67 4.71 -2.80 -12.02
C SER A 67 6.02 -2.11 -12.38
N HIS A 68 5.88 -1.11 -13.24
CA HIS A 68 7.00 -0.26 -13.72
C HIS A 68 6.54 1.19 -13.77
N PHE A 69 5.96 1.67 -12.67
CA PHE A 69 5.44 3.04 -12.61
C PHE A 69 6.56 4.07 -12.66
N TYR A 70 6.27 5.23 -13.21
CA TYR A 70 7.16 6.38 -13.15
C TYR A 70 7.09 7.08 -11.80
N LEU A 71 5.91 7.11 -11.18
CA LEU A 71 5.63 7.91 -9.99
C LEU A 71 5.20 7.03 -8.82
N ILE A 72 5.71 7.33 -7.63
CA ILE A 72 5.25 6.67 -6.41
C ILE A 72 3.77 6.98 -6.11
N GLU A 73 3.27 8.13 -6.58
CA GLU A 73 1.84 8.49 -6.52
C GLU A 73 0.98 7.49 -7.28
N ALA A 74 1.42 7.04 -8.45
CA ALA A 74 0.70 6.06 -9.25
C ALA A 74 0.67 4.70 -8.55
N PHE A 75 1.77 4.29 -7.94
CA PHE A 75 1.82 3.09 -7.12
C PHE A 75 0.83 3.20 -5.96
N ALA A 76 0.84 4.33 -5.25
CA ALA A 76 -0.07 4.57 -4.13
C ALA A 76 -1.54 4.47 -4.55
N GLY A 77 -1.89 5.03 -5.71
CA GLY A 77 -3.25 4.97 -6.26
C GLY A 77 -3.68 3.54 -6.53
N LYS A 78 -2.80 2.73 -7.12
CA LYS A 78 -3.10 1.32 -7.40
C LYS A 78 -3.21 0.50 -6.11
N ALA A 79 -2.37 0.78 -5.13
CA ALA A 79 -2.46 0.14 -3.82
C ALA A 79 -3.80 0.47 -3.14
N ALA A 80 -4.25 1.72 -3.22
CA ALA A 80 -5.55 2.12 -2.70
C ALA A 80 -6.69 1.36 -3.39
N ASP A 81 -6.64 1.21 -4.71
CA ASP A 81 -7.66 0.45 -5.46
C ASP A 81 -7.74 -1.00 -4.96
N ILE A 82 -6.61 -1.62 -4.69
CA ILE A 82 -6.58 -2.99 -4.16
C ILE A 82 -7.26 -3.06 -2.79
N VAL A 83 -6.91 -2.15 -1.87
CA VAL A 83 -7.53 -2.11 -0.54
C VAL A 83 -9.04 -1.91 -0.63
N LEU A 84 -9.48 -0.96 -1.47
CA LEU A 84 -10.90 -0.63 -1.60
C LEU A 84 -11.69 -1.65 -2.41
N SER A 85 -11.03 -2.63 -3.04
CA SER A 85 -11.71 -3.76 -3.69
C SER A 85 -12.33 -4.72 -2.68
N TYR A 86 -11.89 -4.69 -1.43
CA TYR A 86 -12.48 -5.49 -0.36
C TYR A 86 -13.79 -4.85 0.09
N GLU A 87 -14.86 -5.65 0.12
CA GLU A 87 -16.20 -5.16 0.40
C GLU A 87 -16.30 -4.42 1.74
N LYS A 88 -15.62 -4.94 2.76
CA LYS A 88 -15.72 -4.42 4.13
C LYS A 88 -14.95 -3.13 4.37
N THR A 89 -14.04 -2.77 3.50
CA THR A 89 -13.27 -1.53 3.64
C THR A 89 -14.08 -0.33 3.18
N THR A 90 -13.93 0.79 3.86
CA THR A 90 -14.68 2.02 3.54
C THR A 90 -13.77 3.17 3.09
N GLY A 91 -12.51 3.09 3.43
CA GLY A 91 -11.52 4.09 3.05
C GLY A 91 -10.12 3.59 3.37
N CYS A 92 -9.12 4.31 2.89
CA CYS A 92 -7.74 4.01 3.23
C CYS A 92 -6.85 5.22 3.04
N THR A 93 -5.76 5.21 3.80
CA THR A 93 -4.64 6.12 3.59
C THR A 93 -3.43 5.27 3.22
N VAL A 94 -2.81 5.59 2.09
CA VAL A 94 -1.61 4.90 1.58
C VAL A 94 -0.44 5.86 1.68
N THR A 95 0.61 5.43 2.35
CA THR A 95 1.87 6.16 2.41
C THR A 95 2.95 5.34 1.71
N ILE A 96 3.59 5.92 0.71
CA ILE A 96 4.74 5.32 0.04
C ILE A 96 5.97 6.15 0.37
N THR A 97 6.98 5.50 0.93
CA THR A 97 8.27 6.11 1.22
C THR A 97 9.29 5.57 0.24
N LYS A 98 10.00 6.46 -0.44
CA LYS A 98 11.14 6.14 -1.29
C LYS A 98 12.40 6.66 -0.59
N PRO A 99 13.14 5.81 0.15
CA PRO A 99 14.22 6.27 1.03
C PRO A 99 15.35 7.02 0.32
N ASN A 100 15.63 6.64 -0.92
CA ASN A 100 16.71 7.20 -1.71
C ASN A 100 16.21 7.89 -2.96
N ALA A 101 15.05 8.59 -2.85
CA ALA A 101 14.42 9.28 -3.98
C ALA A 101 15.31 10.34 -4.59
N SER A 102 16.15 10.95 -3.75
CA SER A 102 17.17 11.87 -4.19
C SER A 102 18.41 11.64 -3.33
N HIS A 103 19.55 12.18 -3.76
CA HIS A 103 20.78 12.11 -2.96
C HIS A 103 20.73 12.99 -1.69
N ARG A 104 19.62 13.70 -1.49
CA ARG A 104 19.47 14.71 -0.42
C ARG A 104 18.43 14.33 0.62
N ALA A 105 17.40 13.57 0.22
CA ALA A 105 16.23 13.39 1.08
C ALA A 105 15.48 12.10 0.80
N THR A 106 14.78 11.64 1.81
CA THR A 106 13.71 10.65 1.68
C THR A 106 12.45 11.38 1.24
N VAL A 107 11.73 10.81 0.28
CA VAL A 107 10.47 11.38 -0.21
C VAL A 107 9.33 10.46 0.14
N LYS A 108 8.25 11.02 0.62
CA LYS A 108 7.01 10.30 0.92
C LYS A 108 5.85 10.93 0.17
N VAL A 109 4.89 10.09 -0.22
CA VAL A 109 3.58 10.55 -0.64
C VAL A 109 2.53 9.92 0.26
N VAL A 110 1.51 10.66 0.59
CA VAL A 110 0.37 10.21 1.38
C VAL A 110 -0.88 10.45 0.54
N LEU A 111 -1.62 9.37 0.30
CA LEU A 111 -2.81 9.38 -0.56
C LEU A 111 -3.99 8.89 0.24
N ARG A 112 -5.05 9.70 0.34
CA ARG A 112 -6.30 9.31 1.00
C ARG A 112 -7.37 9.02 -0.05
N ARG A 113 -8.06 7.87 0.09
CA ARG A 113 -9.20 7.52 -0.76
C ARG A 113 -10.33 6.95 0.08
N GLU A 114 -11.54 7.25 -0.32
CA GLU A 114 -12.77 6.73 0.27
C GLU A 114 -13.67 6.17 -0.82
N LYS A 115 -14.49 5.20 -0.45
CA LYS A 115 -15.51 4.67 -1.35
C LYS A 115 -16.64 5.67 -1.56
#